data_b3e5d22a093aae89fe8f0f29c404e067
#
_entry.id   b3e5d22a093aae89fe8f0f29c404e067
#
_cell.length_a   1.000
_cell.length_b   1.000
_cell.length_c   1.000
_cell.angle_alpha   90.00
_cell.angle_beta   90.00
_cell.angle_gamma   90.00
#
_symmetry.space_group_name_H-M   'P 1'
#
loop_
_entity.id
_entity.type
_entity.pdbx_description
1 polymer ?
#
loop_
_entity_poly.entity_id
_entity_poly.type
_entity_poly.pdbx_seq_one_letter_code
_entity_poly.pdbx_strand_id
1 'polypeptide(L)'
;MLAGMKVFGIGLHKTGTSSLHLAFLLLGLRSRHYFPGEVPLESLDCFSDMPIPLVYPELDRRCPGSKFILTTRGKEAWLASCRRWFAPSPFPEAPHVRDRVRECYGTEVFDEVKFSAVYDRHHEGVRRYFARRPEDLLEFALVERPAWEPLCGFLGLPVPELPFPHANEYRGVPEGRAGLIRRVERVFGRPFWDISITRHAEEMIYLRQQGLMDPGLEPFQPERRLVRSGTLSWE
;
A
#
# COMPACT_ATOMS: atom_id res chain seq x y z
N MET A 1 1.63 18.73 -8.42
CA MET A 1 2.50 18.07 -7.43
C MET A 1 1.98 18.43 -6.05
N LEU A 2 2.05 17.53 -5.08
CA LEU A 2 1.45 17.68 -3.74
C LEU A 2 2.19 18.68 -2.81
N ALA A 3 3.04 19.56 -3.34
CA ALA A 3 3.72 20.67 -2.63
C ALA A 3 4.16 20.37 -1.17
N GLY A 4 4.77 19.20 -0.93
CA GLY A 4 5.22 18.76 0.41
C GLY A 4 4.18 17.99 1.24
N MET A 5 2.93 17.94 0.81
CA MET A 5 1.88 17.16 1.46
C MET A 5 2.17 15.65 1.34
N LYS A 6 2.02 14.91 2.43
CA LYS A 6 2.12 13.44 2.45
C LYS A 6 0.73 12.81 2.34
N VAL A 7 0.69 11.60 1.76
CA VAL A 7 -0.55 10.82 1.64
C VAL A 7 -0.35 9.45 2.26
N PHE A 8 -1.18 9.10 3.21
CA PHE A 8 -1.09 7.82 3.93
C PHE A 8 -2.31 6.95 3.66
N GLY A 9 -2.09 5.82 2.99
CA GLY A 9 -3.08 4.74 2.84
C GLY A 9 -3.15 3.91 4.12
N ILE A 10 -4.19 4.12 4.90
CA ILE A 10 -4.37 3.54 6.24
C ILE A 10 -5.37 2.40 6.28
N GLY A 11 -5.75 1.83 5.14
CA GLY A 11 -6.56 0.63 5.07
C GLY A 11 -5.79 -0.62 5.49
N LEU A 12 -6.51 -1.59 6.08
CA LEU A 12 -5.95 -2.88 6.46
C LEU A 12 -5.54 -3.71 5.22
N HIS A 13 -4.75 -4.77 5.44
CA HIS A 13 -4.48 -5.76 4.38
C HIS A 13 -5.77 -6.17 3.67
N LYS A 14 -5.69 -6.51 2.39
CA LYS A 14 -6.82 -7.02 1.57
C LYS A 14 -7.95 -6.04 1.29
N THR A 15 -7.79 -4.76 1.61
CA THR A 15 -8.73 -3.68 1.26
C THR A 15 -8.38 -2.97 -0.06
N GLY A 16 -7.34 -3.45 -0.79
CA GLY A 16 -6.92 -2.85 -2.06
C GLY A 16 -5.69 -1.94 -1.96
N THR A 17 -4.88 -2.06 -0.91
CA THR A 17 -3.67 -1.26 -0.68
C THR A 17 -2.68 -1.31 -1.85
N SER A 18 -2.51 -2.46 -2.49
CA SER A 18 -1.67 -2.59 -3.69
C SER A 18 -2.22 -1.82 -4.91
N SER A 19 -3.54 -1.81 -5.10
CA SER A 19 -4.18 -1.02 -6.17
C SER A 19 -4.06 0.47 -5.90
N LEU A 20 -4.19 0.90 -4.64
CA LEU A 20 -3.97 2.28 -4.24
C LEU A 20 -2.51 2.71 -4.52
N HIS A 21 -1.54 1.87 -4.16
CA HIS A 21 -0.14 2.13 -4.46
C HIS A 21 0.12 2.31 -5.97
N LEU A 22 -0.42 1.42 -6.80
CA LEU A 22 -0.32 1.56 -8.26
C LEU A 22 -1.01 2.84 -8.77
N ALA A 23 -2.15 3.22 -8.19
CA ALA A 23 -2.82 4.47 -8.52
C ALA A 23 -1.93 5.68 -8.22
N PHE A 24 -1.26 5.72 -7.09
CA PHE A 24 -0.30 6.78 -6.78
C PHE A 24 0.83 6.86 -7.80
N LEU A 25 1.41 5.72 -8.19
CA LEU A 25 2.46 5.68 -9.20
C LEU A 25 1.97 6.20 -10.57
N LEU A 26 0.75 5.83 -10.98
CA LEU A 26 0.15 6.30 -12.22
C LEU A 26 -0.19 7.80 -12.20
N LEU A 27 -0.40 8.38 -11.02
CA LEU A 27 -0.55 9.82 -10.81
C LEU A 27 0.79 10.59 -10.74
N GLY A 28 1.91 9.90 -10.93
CA GLY A 28 3.25 10.52 -10.89
C GLY A 28 3.80 10.77 -9.49
N LEU A 29 3.21 10.14 -8.47
CA LEU A 29 3.62 10.30 -7.07
C LEU A 29 4.65 9.24 -6.67
N ARG A 30 5.65 9.62 -5.89
CA ARG A 30 6.62 8.69 -5.32
C ARG A 30 5.95 7.90 -4.21
N SER A 31 5.67 6.64 -4.44
CA SER A 31 4.91 5.79 -3.54
C SER A 31 5.67 4.54 -3.14
N ARG A 32 5.43 4.07 -1.92
CA ARG A 32 5.87 2.75 -1.45
C ARG A 32 4.75 2.03 -0.74
N HIS A 33 4.68 0.73 -1.00
CA HIS A 33 3.77 -0.22 -0.39
C HIS A 33 4.55 -1.16 0.51
N TYR A 34 4.18 -1.27 1.77
CA TYR A 34 4.84 -2.04 2.80
C TYR A 34 6.25 -1.56 3.21
N PHE A 35 6.50 -1.56 4.51
CA PHE A 35 7.76 -1.12 5.11
C PHE A 35 8.25 -2.15 6.14
N PRO A 36 9.24 -2.98 5.80
CA PRO A 36 9.81 -3.96 6.72
C PRO A 36 10.57 -3.32 7.90
N GLY A 37 11.03 -2.11 7.73
CA GLY A 37 11.76 -1.31 8.69
C GLY A 37 11.29 0.14 8.73
N GLU A 38 12.20 1.08 8.70
CA GLU A 38 11.93 2.53 8.76
C GLU A 38 11.06 3.05 7.62
N VAL A 39 10.22 4.05 7.91
CA VAL A 39 9.41 4.75 6.91
C VAL A 39 10.15 6.02 6.48
N PRO A 40 10.64 6.09 5.22
CA PRO A 40 11.45 7.20 4.73
C PRO A 40 10.57 8.41 4.34
N LEU A 41 10.10 9.16 5.31
CA LEU A 41 9.15 10.26 5.12
C LEU A 41 9.64 11.33 4.13
N GLU A 42 10.95 11.62 4.12
CA GLU A 42 11.53 12.69 3.28
C GLU A 42 11.55 12.33 1.79
N SER A 43 11.71 11.06 1.45
CA SER A 43 11.96 10.61 0.08
C SER A 43 10.71 10.26 -0.72
N LEU A 44 9.55 10.12 -0.07
CA LEU A 44 8.30 9.66 -0.66
C LEU A 44 7.17 10.67 -0.47
N ASP A 45 6.18 10.59 -1.35
CA ASP A 45 4.95 11.39 -1.29
C ASP A 45 3.81 10.57 -0.69
N CYS A 46 3.76 9.26 -1.00
CA CYS A 46 2.67 8.36 -0.63
C CYS A 46 3.17 7.08 0.03
N PHE A 47 2.39 6.61 1.00
CA PHE A 47 2.72 5.46 1.85
C PHE A 47 1.48 4.58 2.00
N SER A 48 1.61 3.28 1.90
CA SER A 48 0.49 2.36 2.10
C SER A 48 0.94 1.01 2.64
N ASP A 49 -0.02 0.22 3.15
CA ASP A 49 0.20 -1.07 3.78
C ASP A 49 0.97 -0.97 5.11
N MET A 50 1.31 -2.11 5.71
CA MET A 50 1.93 -2.15 7.04
C MET A 50 3.33 -1.50 7.06
N PRO A 51 3.61 -0.77 8.14
CA PRO A 51 2.83 -0.58 9.36
C PRO A 51 1.93 0.69 9.35
N ILE A 52 1.76 1.35 8.22
CA ILE A 52 1.07 2.66 8.11
C ILE A 52 -0.30 2.68 8.84
N PRO A 53 -1.19 1.65 8.68
CA PRO A 53 -2.46 1.61 9.40
C PRO A 53 -2.35 1.55 10.92
N LEU A 54 -1.21 1.11 11.45
CA LEU A 54 -1.01 0.98 12.90
C LEU A 54 -0.53 2.27 13.55
N VAL A 55 0.08 3.16 12.76
CA VAL A 55 0.83 4.31 13.26
C VAL A 55 0.36 5.65 12.69
N TYR A 56 -0.78 5.68 12.03
CA TYR A 56 -1.30 6.89 11.39
C TYR A 56 -1.43 8.10 12.35
N PRO A 57 -1.75 7.96 13.64
CA PRO A 57 -1.78 9.11 14.55
C PRO A 57 -0.40 9.73 14.76
N GLU A 58 0.66 8.92 14.75
CA GLU A 58 2.04 9.39 14.82
C GLU A 58 2.45 10.09 13.52
N LEU A 59 2.09 9.51 12.38
CA LEU A 59 2.36 10.08 11.07
C LEU A 59 1.67 11.43 10.89
N ASP A 60 0.44 11.57 11.36
CA ASP A 60 -0.31 12.84 11.35
C ASP A 60 0.38 13.93 12.18
N ARG A 61 0.88 13.58 13.37
CA ARG A 61 1.63 14.53 14.20
C ARG A 61 2.97 14.95 13.57
N ARG A 62 3.63 14.03 12.88
CA ARG A 62 4.95 14.27 12.25
C ARG A 62 4.86 14.98 10.91
N CYS A 63 3.76 14.80 10.20
CA CYS A 63 3.53 15.37 8.88
C CYS A 63 2.23 16.20 8.86
N PRO A 64 2.18 17.36 9.52
CA PRO A 64 0.98 18.20 9.54
C PRO A 64 0.51 18.55 8.12
N GLY A 65 -0.80 18.57 7.90
CA GLY A 65 -1.41 18.84 6.59
C GLY A 65 -1.40 17.64 5.63
N SER A 66 -1.08 16.46 6.12
CA SER A 66 -1.16 15.21 5.35
C SER A 66 -2.61 14.80 5.07
N LYS A 67 -2.80 13.97 4.05
CA LYS A 67 -4.07 13.36 3.69
C LYS A 67 -4.05 11.86 3.98
N PHE A 68 -5.20 11.33 4.40
CA PHE A 68 -5.32 9.93 4.81
C PHE A 68 -6.40 9.24 3.97
N ILE A 69 -6.12 8.03 3.51
CA ILE A 69 -7.04 7.25 2.70
C ILE A 69 -7.29 5.91 3.40
N LEU A 70 -8.49 5.76 3.94
CA LEU A 70 -8.97 4.49 4.47
C LEU A 70 -9.54 3.67 3.32
N THR A 71 -8.72 2.78 2.75
CA THR A 71 -9.26 1.81 1.80
C THR A 71 -10.17 0.84 2.53
N THR A 72 -11.40 0.70 2.04
CA THR A 72 -12.42 -0.14 2.65
C THR A 72 -12.80 -1.32 1.74
N ARG A 73 -13.38 -2.33 2.34
CA ARG A 73 -13.99 -3.48 1.69
C ARG A 73 -15.09 -4.02 2.59
N GLY A 74 -16.22 -4.44 2.05
CA GLY A 74 -17.29 -5.04 2.85
C GLY A 74 -16.75 -6.15 3.77
N LYS A 75 -17.13 -6.13 5.04
CA LYS A 75 -16.52 -6.94 6.12
C LYS A 75 -16.49 -8.43 5.79
N GLU A 76 -17.59 -9.01 5.30
CA GLU A 76 -17.68 -10.42 4.93
C GLU A 76 -16.74 -10.76 3.76
N ALA A 77 -16.74 -9.93 2.72
CA ALA A 77 -15.83 -10.09 1.58
C ALA A 77 -14.37 -9.91 1.97
N TRP A 78 -14.09 -9.02 2.94
CA TRP A 78 -12.78 -8.83 3.51
C TRP A 78 -12.33 -10.04 4.32
N LEU A 79 -13.14 -10.57 5.24
CA LEU A 79 -12.86 -11.79 6.01
C LEU A 79 -12.61 -12.99 5.08
N ALA A 80 -13.42 -13.16 4.05
CA ALA A 80 -13.21 -14.22 3.07
C ALA A 80 -11.87 -14.07 2.31
N SER A 81 -11.47 -12.83 2.01
CA SER A 81 -10.16 -12.55 1.39
C SER A 81 -9.00 -12.82 2.35
N CYS A 82 -9.14 -12.42 3.62
CA CYS A 82 -8.14 -12.67 4.65
C CYS A 82 -7.99 -14.18 4.92
N ARG A 83 -9.08 -14.91 5.01
CA ARG A 83 -9.05 -16.38 5.16
C ARG A 83 -8.23 -17.03 4.06
N ARG A 84 -8.48 -16.68 2.78
CA ARG A 84 -7.71 -17.25 1.66
C ARG A 84 -6.23 -16.88 1.69
N TRP A 85 -5.88 -15.72 2.25
CA TRP A 85 -4.52 -15.20 2.24
C TRP A 85 -3.71 -15.65 3.46
N PHE A 86 -4.33 -15.74 4.63
CA PHE A 86 -3.65 -16.00 5.90
C PHE A 86 -3.95 -17.40 6.49
N ALA A 87 -4.75 -18.25 5.82
CA ALA A 87 -5.12 -19.57 6.36
C ALA A 87 -4.00 -20.62 6.36
N PRO A 88 -3.13 -20.77 5.34
CA PRO A 88 -1.76 -21.22 5.59
C PRO A 88 -0.93 -19.98 5.89
N SER A 89 0.07 -20.06 6.78
CA SER A 89 1.00 -18.91 6.92
C SER A 89 1.55 -18.57 5.54
N PRO A 90 1.18 -17.42 4.93
CA PRO A 90 1.53 -17.16 3.53
C PRO A 90 3.01 -16.86 3.35
N PHE A 91 3.75 -16.65 4.44
CA PHE A 91 5.14 -16.21 4.42
C PHE A 91 5.99 -16.96 5.44
N PRO A 92 6.15 -18.31 5.31
CA PRO A 92 6.93 -19.10 6.27
C PRO A 92 8.40 -18.62 6.36
N GLU A 93 8.94 -18.06 5.28
CA GLU A 93 10.32 -17.60 5.17
C GLU A 93 10.50 -16.07 5.33
N ALA A 94 9.42 -15.33 5.66
CA ALA A 94 9.45 -13.89 5.87
C ALA A 94 9.03 -13.51 7.30
N PRO A 95 9.92 -13.64 8.31
CA PRO A 95 9.60 -13.38 9.71
C PRO A 95 9.00 -11.99 9.94
N HIS A 96 9.57 -10.97 9.31
CA HIS A 96 9.11 -9.58 9.41
C HIS A 96 7.65 -9.38 8.95
N VAL A 97 7.18 -10.17 7.98
CA VAL A 97 5.76 -10.12 7.57
C VAL A 97 4.86 -10.77 8.61
N ARG A 98 5.28 -11.91 9.17
CA ARG A 98 4.54 -12.58 10.26
C ARG A 98 4.45 -11.71 11.51
N ASP A 99 5.53 -11.03 11.86
CA ASP A 99 5.56 -10.10 12.98
C ASP A 99 4.56 -8.97 12.79
N ARG A 100 4.47 -8.38 11.59
CA ARG A 100 3.47 -7.36 11.27
C ARG A 100 2.04 -7.88 11.32
N VAL A 101 1.81 -9.11 10.87
CA VAL A 101 0.50 -9.76 10.97
C VAL A 101 0.12 -9.98 12.44
N ARG A 102 1.07 -10.47 13.26
CA ARG A 102 0.88 -10.66 14.70
C ARG A 102 0.61 -9.33 15.42
N GLU A 103 1.37 -8.29 15.10
CA GLU A 103 1.18 -6.94 15.64
C GLU A 103 -0.22 -6.39 15.31
N CYS A 104 -0.66 -6.57 14.07
CA CYS A 104 -1.94 -6.06 13.62
C CYS A 104 -3.14 -6.85 14.19
N TYR A 105 -3.08 -8.19 14.12
CA TYR A 105 -4.23 -9.06 14.40
C TYR A 105 -4.12 -9.89 15.70
N GLY A 106 -2.98 -9.84 16.39
CA GLY A 106 -2.73 -10.67 17.56
C GLY A 106 -2.57 -12.18 17.24
N THR A 107 -2.28 -12.50 15.98
CA THR A 107 -2.09 -13.87 15.48
C THR A 107 -1.31 -13.85 14.18
N GLU A 108 -0.59 -14.93 13.85
CA GLU A 108 0.15 -15.06 12.59
C GLU A 108 -0.70 -15.66 11.45
N VAL A 109 -1.78 -16.34 11.81
CA VAL A 109 -2.68 -17.02 10.88
C VAL A 109 -4.08 -16.47 11.01
N PHE A 110 -4.92 -16.73 10.01
CA PHE A 110 -6.30 -16.25 10.04
C PHE A 110 -7.07 -16.82 11.25
N ASP A 111 -7.63 -15.91 12.03
CA ASP A 111 -8.56 -16.14 13.12
C ASP A 111 -9.74 -15.19 12.92
N GLU A 112 -10.90 -15.72 12.58
CA GLU A 112 -12.06 -14.92 12.20
C GLU A 112 -12.50 -13.93 13.29
N VAL A 113 -12.47 -14.36 14.55
CA VAL A 113 -12.88 -13.53 15.69
C VAL A 113 -11.91 -12.35 15.87
N LYS A 114 -10.62 -12.64 15.86
CA LYS A 114 -9.59 -11.61 16.02
C LYS A 114 -9.59 -10.63 14.84
N PHE A 115 -9.64 -11.16 13.60
CA PHE A 115 -9.69 -10.31 12.41
C PHE A 115 -10.93 -9.45 12.38
N SER A 116 -12.11 -10.00 12.69
CA SER A 116 -13.36 -9.26 12.78
C SER A 116 -13.28 -8.11 13.79
N ALA A 117 -12.76 -8.40 14.98
CA ALA A 117 -12.61 -7.39 16.03
C ALA A 117 -11.61 -6.27 15.63
N VAL A 118 -10.52 -6.62 14.94
CA VAL A 118 -9.56 -5.63 14.43
C VAL A 118 -10.19 -4.77 13.35
N TYR A 119 -10.95 -5.37 12.43
CA TYR A 119 -11.65 -4.62 11.38
C TYR A 119 -12.55 -3.53 11.97
N ASP A 120 -13.43 -3.90 12.90
CA ASP A 120 -14.37 -2.96 13.52
C ASP A 120 -13.61 -1.85 14.27
N ARG A 121 -12.71 -2.24 15.15
CA ARG A 121 -11.93 -1.31 15.95
C ARG A 121 -11.12 -0.33 15.10
N HIS A 122 -10.51 -0.80 14.01
CA HIS A 122 -9.72 0.04 13.13
C HIS A 122 -10.61 1.08 12.41
N HIS A 123 -11.68 0.64 11.76
CA HIS A 123 -12.58 1.52 11.03
C HIS A 123 -13.25 2.56 11.95
N GLU A 124 -13.74 2.13 13.11
CA GLU A 124 -14.31 3.04 14.11
C GLU A 124 -13.27 4.01 14.67
N GLY A 125 -12.05 3.50 14.95
CA GLY A 125 -10.95 4.29 15.46
C GLY A 125 -10.54 5.40 14.49
N VAL A 126 -10.39 5.07 13.20
CA VAL A 126 -10.07 6.04 12.14
C VAL A 126 -11.16 7.10 12.01
N ARG A 127 -12.43 6.69 11.91
CA ARG A 127 -13.55 7.64 11.81
C ARG A 127 -13.62 8.59 13.01
N ARG A 128 -13.41 8.06 14.21
CA ARG A 128 -13.38 8.86 15.44
C ARG A 128 -12.21 9.84 15.45
N TYR A 129 -11.04 9.40 15.00
CA TYR A 129 -9.83 10.23 14.95
C TYR A 129 -10.00 11.43 14.02
N PHE A 130 -10.58 11.22 12.84
CA PHE A 130 -10.79 12.26 11.84
C PHE A 130 -12.15 12.97 11.94
N ALA A 131 -12.98 12.69 12.96
CA ALA A 131 -14.34 13.25 13.08
C ALA A 131 -14.39 14.79 13.05
N ARG A 132 -13.33 15.48 13.48
CA ARG A 132 -13.23 16.95 13.46
C ARG A 132 -12.48 17.50 12.25
N ARG A 133 -11.99 16.63 11.36
CA ARG A 133 -11.22 16.96 10.16
C ARG A 133 -11.59 16.00 9.02
N PRO A 134 -12.88 15.90 8.66
CA PRO A 134 -13.33 14.96 7.65
C PRO A 134 -12.68 15.22 6.27
N GLU A 135 -12.25 16.47 6.01
CA GLU A 135 -11.52 16.86 4.82
C GLU A 135 -10.13 16.24 4.70
N ASP A 136 -9.56 15.70 5.77
CA ASP A 136 -8.26 15.03 5.77
C ASP A 136 -8.38 13.51 5.57
N LEU A 137 -9.61 12.96 5.54
CA LEU A 137 -9.86 11.53 5.37
C LEU A 137 -10.71 11.25 4.12
N LEU A 138 -10.22 10.36 3.27
CA LEU A 138 -11.02 9.72 2.23
C LEU A 138 -11.31 8.26 2.62
N GLU A 139 -12.58 7.89 2.81
CA GLU A 139 -12.99 6.47 2.83
C GLU A 139 -13.19 6.00 1.40
N PHE A 140 -12.42 5.01 0.97
CA PHE A 140 -12.34 4.62 -0.43
C PHE A 140 -12.58 3.11 -0.64
N ALA A 141 -13.76 2.75 -1.09
CA ALA A 141 -14.16 1.38 -1.43
C ALA A 141 -13.64 0.97 -2.83
N LEU A 142 -12.33 1.14 -3.06
CA LEU A 142 -11.73 1.00 -4.39
C LEU A 142 -11.80 -0.42 -4.97
N VAL A 143 -12.00 -1.44 -4.15
CA VAL A 143 -12.14 -2.83 -4.62
C VAL A 143 -13.53 -3.05 -5.22
N GLU A 144 -14.57 -2.48 -4.63
CA GLU A 144 -15.95 -2.58 -5.09
C GLU A 144 -16.29 -1.54 -6.17
N ARG A 145 -15.70 -0.37 -6.06
CA ARG A 145 -15.97 0.78 -6.95
C ARG A 145 -14.66 1.46 -7.35
N PRO A 146 -13.86 0.80 -8.22
CA PRO A 146 -12.60 1.37 -8.69
C PRO A 146 -12.88 2.57 -9.60
N ALA A 147 -12.51 3.77 -9.15
CA ALA A 147 -12.69 5.01 -9.90
C ALA A 147 -11.60 6.02 -9.54
N TRP A 148 -11.21 6.85 -10.50
CA TRP A 148 -10.21 7.89 -10.29
C TRP A 148 -10.76 9.12 -9.57
N GLU A 149 -12.02 9.45 -9.83
CA GLU A 149 -12.65 10.69 -9.39
C GLU A 149 -12.58 10.93 -7.88
N PRO A 150 -12.89 9.93 -7.00
CA PRO A 150 -12.78 10.14 -5.56
C PRO A 150 -11.34 10.42 -5.12
N LEU A 151 -10.38 9.68 -5.67
CA LEU A 151 -8.96 9.83 -5.32
C LEU A 151 -8.41 11.15 -5.84
N CYS A 152 -8.64 11.46 -7.11
CA CYS A 152 -8.13 12.67 -7.75
C CYS A 152 -8.77 13.93 -7.16
N GLY A 153 -10.09 13.91 -6.91
CA GLY A 153 -10.79 15.02 -6.27
C GLY A 153 -10.28 15.29 -4.85
N PHE A 154 -10.01 14.24 -4.08
CA PHE A 154 -9.45 14.35 -2.72
C PHE A 154 -8.02 14.91 -2.71
N LEU A 155 -7.21 14.55 -3.70
CA LEU A 155 -5.81 14.98 -3.80
C LEU A 155 -5.62 16.28 -4.60
N GLY A 156 -6.68 16.80 -5.22
CA GLY A 156 -6.59 17.97 -6.11
C GLY A 156 -5.78 17.70 -7.38
N LEU A 157 -5.86 16.47 -7.92
CA LEU A 157 -5.11 16.03 -9.11
C LEU A 157 -6.05 15.82 -10.30
N PRO A 158 -5.57 15.98 -11.54
CA PRO A 158 -6.35 15.66 -12.72
C PRO A 158 -6.63 14.15 -12.80
N VAL A 159 -7.82 13.80 -13.30
CA VAL A 159 -8.20 12.41 -13.59
C VAL A 159 -7.46 11.92 -14.83
N PRO A 160 -6.70 10.83 -14.76
CA PRO A 160 -5.97 10.29 -15.90
C PRO A 160 -6.90 9.56 -16.88
N GLU A 161 -6.59 9.63 -18.18
CA GLU A 161 -7.33 8.93 -19.24
C GLU A 161 -6.94 7.43 -19.30
N LEU A 162 -7.08 6.71 -18.21
CA LEU A 162 -6.82 5.27 -18.13
C LEU A 162 -7.68 4.62 -17.04
N PRO A 163 -7.98 3.32 -17.17
CA PRO A 163 -8.75 2.62 -16.15
C PRO A 163 -8.01 2.61 -14.81
N PHE A 164 -8.78 2.64 -13.72
CA PHE A 164 -8.23 2.52 -12.36
C PHE A 164 -7.51 1.18 -12.20
N PRO A 165 -6.31 1.12 -11.58
CA PRO A 165 -5.54 -0.11 -11.49
C PRO A 165 -6.16 -1.13 -10.54
N HIS A 166 -6.17 -2.40 -10.94
CA HIS A 166 -6.66 -3.54 -10.15
C HIS A 166 -5.54 -4.57 -9.96
N ALA A 167 -4.76 -4.42 -8.90
CA ALA A 167 -3.52 -5.19 -8.69
C ALA A 167 -3.71 -6.72 -8.62
N ASN A 168 -4.83 -7.19 -8.07
CA ASN A 168 -5.06 -8.61 -7.82
C ASN A 168 -5.82 -9.34 -8.96
N GLU A 169 -6.48 -8.64 -9.87
CA GLU A 169 -7.11 -9.24 -11.06
C GLU A 169 -6.08 -9.66 -12.11
N TYR A 170 -4.87 -9.09 -12.02
CA TYR A 170 -3.77 -9.45 -12.93
C TYR A 170 -3.08 -10.78 -12.59
N ARG A 171 -3.49 -11.46 -11.53
CA ARG A 171 -3.06 -12.84 -11.24
C ARG A 171 -3.84 -13.81 -12.14
N GLY A 172 -3.28 -14.17 -13.26
CA GLY A 172 -3.88 -15.12 -14.22
C GLY A 172 -4.09 -14.56 -15.62
N VAL A 173 -3.86 -13.26 -15.82
CA VAL A 173 -3.81 -12.65 -17.16
C VAL A 173 -2.37 -12.23 -17.42
N PRO A 174 -1.57 -13.00 -18.17
CA PRO A 174 -0.15 -12.74 -18.37
C PRO A 174 0.18 -11.33 -18.87
N GLU A 175 -0.71 -10.75 -19.68
CA GLU A 175 -0.53 -9.41 -20.23
C GLU A 175 -0.95 -8.29 -19.28
N GLY A 176 -1.85 -8.54 -18.31
CA GLY A 176 -2.46 -7.49 -17.49
C GLY A 176 -1.47 -6.75 -16.60
N ARG A 177 -0.74 -7.47 -15.75
CA ARG A 177 0.27 -6.85 -14.86
C ARG A 177 1.45 -6.30 -15.65
N ALA A 178 1.93 -7.04 -16.63
CA ALA A 178 3.01 -6.59 -17.52
C ALA A 178 2.62 -5.34 -18.32
N GLY A 179 1.37 -5.28 -18.78
CA GLY A 179 0.82 -4.09 -19.45
C GLY A 179 0.81 -2.87 -18.54
N LEU A 180 0.41 -3.03 -17.28
CA LEU A 180 0.41 -1.97 -16.28
C LEU A 180 1.84 -1.51 -15.96
N ILE A 181 2.76 -2.46 -15.72
CA ILE A 181 4.17 -2.16 -15.47
C ILE A 181 4.75 -1.35 -16.64
N ARG A 182 4.62 -1.84 -17.87
CA ARG A 182 5.08 -1.10 -19.08
C ARG A 182 4.46 0.28 -19.19
N ARG A 183 3.22 0.47 -18.77
CA ARG A 183 2.56 1.77 -18.78
C ARG A 183 3.15 2.72 -17.75
N VAL A 184 3.38 2.25 -16.51
CA VAL A 184 4.06 3.01 -15.47
C VAL A 184 5.47 3.40 -15.93
N GLU A 185 6.23 2.46 -16.47
CA GLU A 185 7.57 2.71 -17.03
C GLU A 185 7.56 3.75 -18.15
N ARG A 186 6.56 3.71 -19.03
CA ARG A 186 6.41 4.69 -20.10
C ARG A 186 6.11 6.08 -19.58
N VAL A 187 5.23 6.19 -18.58
CA VAL A 187 4.88 7.48 -17.96
C VAL A 187 6.09 8.13 -17.30
N PHE A 188 6.92 7.33 -16.63
CA PHE A 188 8.07 7.83 -15.88
C PHE A 188 9.39 7.81 -16.66
N GLY A 189 9.44 7.18 -17.82
CA GLY A 189 10.67 7.06 -18.63
C GLY A 189 11.79 6.26 -17.96
N ARG A 190 11.46 5.40 -16.98
CA ARG A 190 12.43 4.58 -16.22
C ARG A 190 11.78 3.29 -15.73
N PRO A 191 12.58 2.26 -15.35
CA PRO A 191 12.10 0.97 -14.89
C PRO A 191 11.14 1.06 -13.68
N PHE A 192 10.13 0.20 -13.66
CA PHE A 192 9.11 0.16 -12.60
C PHE A 192 9.70 0.05 -11.19
N TRP A 193 10.76 -0.74 -11.01
CA TRP A 193 11.44 -0.89 -9.72
C TRP A 193 12.18 0.36 -9.25
N ASP A 194 12.57 1.26 -10.14
CA ASP A 194 13.15 2.55 -9.78
C ASP A 194 12.07 3.56 -9.35
N ILE A 195 10.83 3.34 -9.79
CA ILE A 195 9.67 4.16 -9.47
C ILE A 195 9.03 3.66 -8.18
N SER A 196 8.80 2.35 -8.12
CA SER A 196 8.26 1.65 -6.97
C SER A 196 9.41 1.18 -6.09
N ILE A 197 9.66 1.88 -4.99
CA ILE A 197 10.61 1.43 -3.96
C ILE A 197 10.02 0.22 -3.19
N THR A 198 9.00 -0.41 -3.71
CA THR A 198 8.38 -1.60 -3.15
C THR A 198 9.09 -2.83 -3.67
N ARG A 199 9.93 -3.41 -2.88
CA ARG A 199 10.44 -4.74 -3.16
C ARG A 199 10.07 -5.67 -2.03
N HIS A 200 8.99 -6.39 -2.23
CA HIS A 200 8.88 -7.71 -1.63
C HIS A 200 9.80 -8.63 -2.42
N ALA A 201 10.66 -9.35 -1.73
CA ALA A 201 11.47 -10.40 -2.37
C ALA A 201 10.60 -11.33 -3.23
N GLU A 202 9.36 -11.56 -2.82
CA GLU A 202 8.35 -12.36 -3.51
C GLU A 202 7.82 -11.73 -4.80
N GLU A 203 7.65 -10.42 -4.87
CA GLU A 203 7.31 -9.75 -6.14
C GLU A 203 8.47 -9.84 -7.13
N MET A 204 9.69 -9.79 -6.65
CA MET A 204 10.88 -9.98 -7.46
C MET A 204 10.99 -11.41 -7.98
N ILE A 205 10.76 -12.40 -7.11
CA ILE A 205 10.73 -13.82 -7.49
C ILE A 205 9.62 -14.05 -8.52
N TYR A 206 8.42 -13.52 -8.27
CA TYR A 206 7.30 -13.64 -9.19
C TYR A 206 7.59 -13.00 -10.56
N LEU A 207 8.14 -11.78 -10.57
CA LEU A 207 8.48 -11.08 -11.82
C LEU A 207 9.57 -11.81 -12.61
N ARG A 208 10.57 -12.39 -11.92
CA ARG A 208 11.59 -13.26 -12.54
C ARG A 208 10.98 -14.54 -13.11
N GLN A 209 10.12 -15.22 -12.35
CA GLN A 209 9.44 -16.45 -12.81
C GLN A 209 8.55 -16.23 -14.03
N GLN A 210 7.99 -15.02 -14.17
CA GLN A 210 7.17 -14.63 -15.31
C GLN A 210 7.98 -14.08 -16.51
N GLY A 211 9.31 -14.06 -16.41
CA GLY A 211 10.18 -13.51 -17.47
C GLY A 211 9.99 -11.99 -17.67
N LEU A 212 9.47 -11.29 -16.67
CA LEU A 212 9.17 -9.86 -16.72
C LEU A 212 10.31 -8.98 -16.17
N MET A 213 11.42 -9.60 -15.77
CA MET A 213 12.63 -8.93 -15.31
C MET A 213 13.85 -9.36 -16.13
N ASP A 214 14.71 -8.40 -16.43
CA ASP A 214 16.03 -8.68 -16.96
C ASP A 214 16.83 -9.52 -15.94
N PRO A 215 17.31 -10.72 -16.31
CA PRO A 215 18.07 -11.58 -15.41
C PRO A 215 19.40 -10.98 -14.93
N GLY A 216 19.91 -9.92 -15.61
CA GLY A 216 21.15 -9.23 -15.27
C GLY A 216 21.00 -8.09 -14.26
N LEU A 217 19.77 -7.73 -13.85
CA LEU A 217 19.56 -6.67 -12.87
C LEU A 217 19.68 -7.19 -11.44
N GLU A 218 20.74 -6.78 -10.76
CA GLU A 218 20.95 -7.00 -9.33
C GLU A 218 19.80 -6.37 -8.52
N PRO A 219 19.27 -7.05 -7.48
CA PRO A 219 18.28 -6.47 -6.59
C PRO A 219 18.87 -5.22 -5.93
N PHE A 220 18.14 -4.10 -6.02
CA PHE A 220 18.45 -2.91 -5.24
C PHE A 220 18.49 -3.26 -3.76
N GLN A 221 19.62 -3.06 -3.11
CA GLN A 221 19.80 -3.22 -1.68
C GLN A 221 19.51 -1.86 -1.01
N PRO A 222 18.33 -1.66 -0.38
CA PRO A 222 17.96 -0.38 0.23
C PRO A 222 18.85 0.02 1.39
N GLU A 223 19.58 -0.94 1.98
CA GLU A 223 20.35 -0.78 3.20
C GLU A 223 21.59 0.12 3.07
N ARG A 224 22.05 0.43 1.85
CA ARG A 224 23.27 1.22 1.64
C ARG A 224 23.11 2.71 1.40
N ARG A 225 21.88 3.26 1.26
CA ARG A 225 21.68 4.68 0.92
C ARG A 225 20.72 5.49 1.78
N LEU A 226 20.12 4.95 2.83
CA LEU A 226 19.10 5.65 3.61
C LEU A 226 19.47 5.80 5.10
N VAL A 227 20.73 6.07 5.39
CA VAL A 227 21.11 6.55 6.72
C VAL A 227 21.36 8.04 6.60
N ARG A 228 20.32 8.86 6.86
CA ARG A 228 20.42 10.20 7.48
C ARG A 228 19.05 10.90 7.48
N SER A 229 18.59 11.24 8.69
CA SER A 229 17.52 12.18 9.07
C SER A 229 16.10 11.96 8.49
N GLY A 230 15.11 11.81 9.34
CA GLY A 230 13.69 11.81 9.00
C GLY A 230 13.00 10.46 8.89
N THR A 231 13.62 9.38 9.34
CA THR A 231 13.04 8.03 9.33
C THR A 231 12.30 7.73 10.63
N LEU A 232 11.20 6.97 10.55
CA LEU A 232 10.53 6.32 11.68
C LEU A 232 11.19 4.96 11.91
N SER A 233 11.84 4.76 13.06
CA SER A 233 12.23 3.44 13.54
C SER A 233 11.11 2.87 14.41
N TRP A 234 10.87 1.58 14.31
CA TRP A 234 9.91 0.84 15.11
C TRP A 234 10.70 -0.07 16.03
N GLU A 235 10.97 0.41 17.24
CA GLU A 235 11.41 -0.42 18.35
C GLU A 235 10.23 -1.08 19.06
#